data_7cc035f352821c904387b8111e18fdb1
#
_entry.id   7cc035f352821c904387b8111e18fdb1
#
_cell.length_a   1.000
_cell.length_b   1.000
_cell.length_c   1.000
_cell.angle_alpha   90.00
_cell.angle_beta   90.00
_cell.angle_gamma   90.00
#
_symmetry.space_group_name_H-M   'P 1'
#
loop_
_entity.id
_entity.type
_entity.pdbx_description
1 polymer ?
#
loop_
_entity_poly.entity_id
_entity_poly.type
_entity_poly.pdbx_seq_one_letter_code
_entity_poly.pdbx_strand_id
1 'polypeptide(L)'
;MNRKEKIDLEVERIIELGKKNGEISMDTVTERFASLSPDEMEEVLKKIADSGIKINEDVVVPEDDEEMEKLMSQVYVDDPVKMYLKDIGKVPLLTQEQEVELAKRMAEGDEDAKRQLSESNLRLVVSIAKRYVGRGMLFLDLIQEGNFGLMKAVEKFDYTKGFKFSTYSTWWIRQSITRAIADQARTIRIPVHMYETINKQKKVTRDLFQELGREPTVDEISKKMGIPVEKVIEIQKISQDTVSLDTPVGEEEDSTLGTFIQDENAISPADSASIMMLKEQLMEVLATLTPREQKVIMLRYGIEDGHTRTLEDVGKEFSVTRERIRQIEAKALKKLRQPSRSKKLRDYVDIDSKWKPISE
;
A
#
# COMPACT_ATOMS: atom_id res chain seq x y z
N MET A 1 -17.28 -26.13 3.41
CA MET A 1 -16.13 -26.63 2.62
C MET A 1 -14.85 -26.14 3.24
N ASN A 2 -13.97 -27.07 3.59
CA ASN A 2 -12.66 -26.74 4.16
C ASN A 2 -11.76 -26.11 3.05
N ARG A 3 -10.74 -25.30 3.42
CA ARG A 3 -9.84 -24.64 2.45
C ARG A 3 -9.20 -25.65 1.47
N LYS A 4 -8.76 -26.81 1.99
CA LYS A 4 -8.22 -27.90 1.17
C LYS A 4 -9.21 -28.45 0.15
N GLU A 5 -10.46 -28.67 0.54
CA GLU A 5 -11.52 -29.15 -0.37
C GLU A 5 -11.77 -28.19 -1.55
N LYS A 6 -11.67 -26.86 -1.28
CA LYS A 6 -11.81 -25.85 -2.35
C LYS A 6 -10.64 -25.91 -3.33
N ILE A 7 -9.41 -26.09 -2.83
CA ILE A 7 -8.20 -26.21 -3.65
C ILE A 7 -8.30 -27.45 -4.52
N ASP A 8 -8.65 -28.60 -3.95
CA ASP A 8 -8.78 -29.86 -4.67
C ASP A 8 -9.82 -29.76 -5.80
N LEU A 9 -10.97 -29.15 -5.54
CA LEU A 9 -12.02 -28.95 -6.52
C LEU A 9 -11.59 -28.00 -7.67
N GLU A 10 -10.80 -26.96 -7.37
CA GLU A 10 -10.25 -26.09 -8.40
C GLU A 10 -9.15 -26.80 -9.21
N VAL A 11 -8.34 -27.64 -8.57
CA VAL A 11 -7.34 -28.50 -9.26
C VAL A 11 -8.04 -29.45 -10.23
N GLU A 12 -9.10 -30.13 -9.81
CA GLU A 12 -9.89 -31.01 -10.69
C GLU A 12 -10.44 -30.26 -11.91
N ARG A 13 -10.97 -29.06 -11.72
CA ARG A 13 -11.46 -28.21 -12.82
C ARG A 13 -10.36 -27.85 -13.81
N ILE A 14 -9.17 -27.55 -13.33
CA ILE A 14 -8.02 -27.24 -14.19
C ILE A 14 -7.57 -28.49 -14.94
N ILE A 15 -7.54 -29.64 -14.28
CA ILE A 15 -7.22 -30.92 -14.91
C ILE A 15 -8.25 -31.25 -16.00
N GLU A 16 -9.54 -31.03 -15.79
CA GLU A 16 -10.57 -31.22 -16.81
C GLU A 16 -10.38 -30.27 -18.01
N LEU A 17 -10.04 -29.01 -17.77
CA LEU A 17 -9.73 -28.04 -18.82
C LEU A 17 -8.48 -28.46 -19.62
N GLY A 18 -7.44 -28.92 -18.94
CA GLY A 18 -6.22 -29.41 -19.57
C GLY A 18 -6.44 -30.68 -20.40
N LYS A 19 -7.28 -31.59 -19.94
CA LYS A 19 -7.66 -32.76 -20.72
C LYS A 19 -8.44 -32.42 -21.99
N LYS A 20 -9.24 -31.34 -21.97
CA LYS A 20 -9.97 -30.87 -23.17
C LYS A 20 -9.06 -30.19 -24.19
N ASN A 21 -8.08 -29.43 -23.73
CA ASN A 21 -7.23 -28.60 -24.57
C ASN A 21 -5.88 -29.27 -24.92
N GLY A 22 -5.53 -30.38 -24.23
CA GLY A 22 -4.25 -31.08 -24.40
C GLY A 22 -3.08 -30.47 -23.61
N GLU A 23 -3.18 -29.20 -23.25
CA GLU A 23 -2.16 -28.45 -22.50
C GLU A 23 -2.82 -27.37 -21.59
N ILE A 24 -2.09 -26.94 -20.57
CA ILE A 24 -2.51 -25.84 -19.66
C ILE A 24 -1.44 -24.78 -19.64
N SER A 25 -1.84 -23.52 -19.83
CA SER A 25 -0.96 -22.37 -19.64
C SER A 25 -0.62 -22.18 -18.16
N MET A 26 0.66 -21.95 -17.87
CA MET A 26 1.15 -21.62 -16.51
C MET A 26 0.51 -20.35 -15.98
N ASP A 27 0.13 -19.39 -16.86
CA ASP A 27 -0.60 -18.17 -16.49
C ASP A 27 -1.96 -18.50 -15.86
N THR A 28 -2.71 -19.42 -16.44
CA THR A 28 -4.02 -19.85 -15.94
C THR A 28 -3.90 -20.52 -14.56
N VAL A 29 -2.86 -21.33 -14.36
CA VAL A 29 -2.59 -21.97 -13.06
C VAL A 29 -2.26 -20.92 -12.02
N THR A 30 -1.35 -20.01 -12.34
CA THR A 30 -0.89 -18.96 -11.38
C THR A 30 -2.01 -17.98 -11.02
N GLU A 31 -2.85 -17.57 -11.97
CA GLU A 31 -3.97 -16.66 -11.69
C GLU A 31 -5.01 -17.29 -10.75
N ARG A 32 -5.32 -18.57 -10.93
CA ARG A 32 -6.31 -19.27 -10.08
C ARG A 32 -5.80 -19.57 -8.68
N PHE A 33 -4.51 -19.79 -8.56
CA PHE A 33 -3.84 -20.19 -7.32
C PHE A 33 -2.92 -19.10 -6.74
N ALA A 34 -3.15 -17.84 -7.09
CA ALA A 34 -2.33 -16.70 -6.63
C ALA A 34 -2.27 -16.55 -5.09
N SER A 35 -3.27 -17.06 -4.36
CA SER A 35 -3.37 -16.97 -2.89
C SER A 35 -2.81 -18.19 -2.15
N LEU A 36 -2.24 -19.17 -2.84
CA LEU A 36 -1.66 -20.35 -2.24
C LEU A 36 -0.27 -20.08 -1.65
N SER A 37 0.05 -20.86 -0.60
CA SER A 37 1.43 -20.93 -0.12
C SER A 37 2.32 -21.67 -1.12
N PRO A 38 3.65 -21.46 -1.07
CA PRO A 38 4.58 -22.18 -1.96
C PRO A 38 4.44 -23.69 -1.90
N ASP A 39 4.26 -24.24 -0.70
CA ASP A 39 4.16 -25.68 -0.49
C ASP A 39 2.84 -26.23 -1.06
N GLU A 40 1.72 -25.49 -0.88
CA GLU A 40 0.43 -25.84 -1.50
C GLU A 40 0.49 -25.78 -3.03
N MET A 41 1.21 -24.78 -3.60
CA MET A 41 1.39 -24.66 -5.05
C MET A 41 2.19 -25.82 -5.62
N GLU A 42 3.19 -26.29 -4.89
CA GLU A 42 3.99 -27.44 -5.28
C GLU A 42 3.15 -28.73 -5.35
N GLU A 43 2.26 -28.94 -4.37
CA GLU A 43 1.30 -30.05 -4.40
C GLU A 43 0.36 -29.97 -5.61
N VAL A 44 -0.09 -28.76 -5.97
CA VAL A 44 -0.94 -28.52 -7.15
C VAL A 44 -0.19 -28.86 -8.45
N LEU A 45 1.03 -28.35 -8.61
CA LEU A 45 1.86 -28.64 -9.81
C LEU A 45 2.12 -30.15 -9.95
N LYS A 46 2.40 -30.84 -8.84
CA LYS A 46 2.59 -32.28 -8.83
C LYS A 46 1.32 -33.02 -9.27
N LYS A 47 0.14 -32.67 -8.77
CA LYS A 47 -1.13 -33.27 -9.18
C LYS A 47 -1.44 -33.06 -10.66
N ILE A 48 -1.11 -31.88 -11.20
CA ILE A 48 -1.28 -31.59 -12.64
C ILE A 48 -0.33 -32.45 -13.48
N ALA A 49 0.93 -32.58 -13.06
CA ALA A 49 1.92 -33.39 -13.76
C ALA A 49 1.59 -34.91 -13.73
N ASP A 50 1.17 -35.41 -12.56
CA ASP A 50 0.74 -36.79 -12.38
C ASP A 50 -0.48 -37.14 -13.29
N SER A 51 -1.26 -36.11 -13.67
CA SER A 51 -2.39 -36.27 -14.61
C SER A 51 -1.95 -36.33 -16.09
N GLY A 52 -0.65 -36.24 -16.39
CA GLY A 52 -0.08 -36.37 -17.75
C GLY A 52 -0.35 -35.17 -18.66
N ILE A 53 -0.75 -34.01 -18.10
CA ILE A 53 -1.04 -32.79 -18.86
C ILE A 53 0.24 -31.96 -18.99
N LYS A 54 0.56 -31.56 -20.21
CA LYS A 54 1.69 -30.64 -20.45
C LYS A 54 1.35 -29.24 -19.97
N ILE A 55 2.20 -28.67 -19.10
CA ILE A 55 2.12 -27.28 -18.73
C ILE A 55 2.88 -26.49 -19.79
N ASN A 56 2.17 -25.63 -20.53
CA ASN A 56 2.76 -24.73 -21.51
C ASN A 56 3.33 -23.50 -20.80
N GLU A 57 4.60 -23.24 -21.04
CA GLU A 57 5.27 -22.04 -20.54
C GLU A 57 5.03 -20.93 -21.56
N ASP A 58 4.05 -20.01 -21.26
CA ASP A 58 3.77 -18.85 -22.11
C ASP A 58 4.89 -17.79 -22.06
N VAL A 59 6.00 -18.10 -21.42
CA VAL A 59 7.13 -17.20 -21.24
C VAL A 59 8.22 -17.58 -22.25
N VAL A 60 8.30 -16.81 -23.31
CA VAL A 60 9.43 -16.89 -24.24
C VAL A 60 10.63 -16.22 -23.56
N VAL A 61 11.64 -17.02 -23.23
CA VAL A 61 12.94 -16.51 -22.80
C VAL A 61 13.69 -16.09 -24.07
N PRO A 62 14.08 -14.81 -24.22
CA PRO A 62 14.83 -14.40 -25.41
C PRO A 62 16.13 -15.18 -25.52
N GLU A 63 16.40 -15.81 -26.68
CA GLU A 63 17.60 -16.63 -26.86
C GLU A 63 18.80 -15.79 -27.29
N ASP A 64 18.58 -14.67 -27.98
CA ASP A 64 19.61 -13.78 -28.46
C ASP A 64 19.36 -12.30 -28.14
N ASP A 65 20.34 -11.45 -28.46
CA ASP A 65 20.27 -10.01 -28.22
C ASP A 65 19.22 -9.31 -29.10
N GLU A 66 18.95 -9.83 -30.30
CA GLU A 66 17.94 -9.29 -31.21
C GLU A 66 16.51 -9.51 -30.67
N GLU A 67 16.26 -10.68 -30.09
CA GLU A 67 14.97 -10.96 -29.44
C GLU A 67 14.82 -10.11 -28.17
N MET A 68 15.90 -9.91 -27.43
CA MET A 68 15.91 -8.99 -26.28
C MET A 68 15.60 -7.56 -26.71
N GLU A 69 16.22 -7.05 -27.80
CA GLU A 69 15.92 -5.73 -28.35
C GLU A 69 14.48 -5.59 -28.86
N LYS A 70 13.95 -6.58 -29.54
CA LYS A 70 12.52 -6.61 -29.93
C LYS A 70 11.59 -6.60 -28.73
N LEU A 71 11.96 -7.33 -27.69
CA LEU A 71 11.24 -7.33 -26.41
C LEU A 71 11.21 -5.93 -25.80
N MET A 72 12.27 -5.16 -25.96
CA MET A 72 12.46 -3.83 -25.39
C MET A 72 11.85 -2.69 -26.21
N SER A 73 11.77 -2.85 -27.54
CA SER A 73 11.17 -1.84 -28.40
C SER A 73 9.70 -1.51 -28.07
N GLN A 74 9.05 -2.38 -27.28
CA GLN A 74 7.68 -2.22 -26.83
C GLN A 74 7.57 -1.50 -25.45
N VAL A 75 8.68 -1.17 -24.81
CA VAL A 75 8.73 -0.50 -23.50
C VAL A 75 9.66 0.71 -23.62
N TYR A 76 9.24 1.85 -23.04
CA TYR A 76 10.15 2.99 -22.90
C TYR A 76 11.29 2.58 -21.96
N VAL A 77 12.51 2.52 -22.49
CA VAL A 77 13.68 1.96 -21.78
C VAL A 77 14.74 3.05 -21.64
N ASP A 78 15.02 3.44 -20.40
CA ASP A 78 16.08 4.36 -20.04
C ASP A 78 17.48 3.72 -20.23
N ASP A 79 18.52 4.51 -20.35
CA ASP A 79 19.89 4.05 -20.51
C ASP A 79 20.38 3.08 -19.41
N PRO A 80 20.03 3.24 -18.11
CA PRO A 80 20.36 2.26 -17.08
C PRO A 80 19.75 0.87 -17.33
N VAL A 81 18.54 0.82 -17.87
CA VAL A 81 17.87 -0.44 -18.20
C VAL A 81 18.60 -1.14 -19.34
N LYS A 82 18.99 -0.39 -20.39
CA LYS A 82 19.75 -0.95 -21.52
C LYS A 82 21.09 -1.52 -21.07
N MET A 83 21.77 -0.83 -20.17
CA MET A 83 23.05 -1.29 -19.62
C MET A 83 22.88 -2.61 -18.85
N TYR A 84 21.88 -2.69 -17.96
CA TYR A 84 21.57 -3.90 -17.21
C TYR A 84 21.26 -5.09 -18.15
N LEU A 85 20.44 -4.87 -19.19
CA LEU A 85 20.04 -5.89 -20.13
C LEU A 85 21.21 -6.39 -20.99
N LYS A 86 22.12 -5.50 -21.37
CA LYS A 86 23.39 -5.88 -22.03
C LYS A 86 24.28 -6.72 -21.11
N ASP A 87 24.29 -6.46 -19.82
CA ASP A 87 25.11 -7.22 -18.88
C ASP A 87 24.56 -8.64 -18.66
N ILE A 88 23.25 -8.79 -18.48
CA ILE A 88 22.64 -10.13 -18.36
C ILE A 88 22.68 -10.94 -19.65
N GLY A 89 22.72 -10.28 -20.83
CA GLY A 89 22.86 -10.92 -22.14
C GLY A 89 24.19 -11.67 -22.34
N LYS A 90 25.25 -11.28 -21.61
CA LYS A 90 26.57 -11.94 -21.69
C LYS A 90 26.57 -13.34 -21.08
N VAL A 91 25.60 -13.67 -20.24
CA VAL A 91 25.52 -14.98 -19.57
C VAL A 91 24.81 -15.97 -20.47
N PRO A 92 25.40 -17.12 -20.81
CA PRO A 92 24.76 -18.11 -21.67
C PRO A 92 23.57 -18.78 -20.98
N LEU A 93 22.57 -19.18 -21.77
CA LEU A 93 21.44 -19.98 -21.29
C LEU A 93 21.94 -21.41 -20.96
N LEU A 94 21.30 -22.00 -19.94
CA LEU A 94 21.61 -23.37 -19.50
C LEU A 94 20.74 -24.38 -20.25
N THR A 95 21.32 -25.54 -20.52
CA THR A 95 20.55 -26.73 -20.95
C THR A 95 19.92 -27.40 -19.72
N GLN A 96 18.87 -28.21 -19.94
CA GLN A 96 18.22 -28.95 -18.85
C GLN A 96 19.20 -29.87 -18.08
N GLU A 97 20.19 -30.43 -18.76
CA GLU A 97 21.21 -31.26 -18.12
C GLU A 97 22.11 -30.44 -17.19
N GLN A 98 22.49 -29.23 -17.63
CA GLN A 98 23.28 -28.29 -16.83
C GLN A 98 22.50 -27.76 -15.63
N GLU A 99 21.20 -27.48 -15.78
CA GLU A 99 20.33 -27.09 -14.65
C GLU A 99 20.33 -28.16 -13.55
N VAL A 100 20.17 -29.43 -13.94
CA VAL A 100 20.20 -30.57 -13.00
C VAL A 100 21.58 -30.76 -12.36
N GLU A 101 22.65 -30.57 -13.10
CA GLU A 101 24.01 -30.66 -12.58
C GLU A 101 24.29 -29.56 -11.55
N LEU A 102 23.93 -28.31 -11.88
CA LEU A 102 24.06 -27.18 -10.95
C LEU A 102 23.20 -27.37 -9.70
N ALA A 103 21.97 -27.89 -9.87
CA ALA A 103 21.10 -28.17 -8.74
C ALA A 103 21.64 -29.25 -7.80
N LYS A 104 22.34 -30.26 -8.32
CA LYS A 104 23.05 -31.26 -7.50
C LYS A 104 24.18 -30.62 -6.69
N ARG A 105 25.03 -29.80 -7.33
CA ARG A 105 26.11 -29.09 -6.67
C ARG A 105 25.62 -28.15 -5.60
N MET A 106 24.48 -27.47 -5.85
CA MET A 106 23.82 -26.63 -4.84
C MET A 106 23.36 -27.42 -3.62
N ALA A 107 22.83 -28.64 -3.81
CA ALA A 107 22.44 -29.50 -2.70
C ALA A 107 23.65 -29.94 -1.83
N GLU A 108 24.88 -29.92 -2.37
CA GLU A 108 26.14 -30.14 -1.67
C GLU A 108 26.68 -28.86 -1.02
N GLY A 109 26.01 -27.71 -1.20
CA GLY A 109 26.39 -26.43 -0.58
C GLY A 109 27.31 -25.55 -1.43
N ASP A 110 27.37 -25.76 -2.75
CA ASP A 110 28.16 -24.96 -3.68
C ASP A 110 27.46 -23.61 -4.00
N GLU A 111 27.99 -22.52 -3.43
CA GLU A 111 27.49 -21.16 -3.64
C GLU A 111 27.78 -20.63 -5.05
N ASP A 112 28.84 -21.11 -5.72
CA ASP A 112 29.12 -20.72 -7.10
C ASP A 112 28.09 -21.32 -8.07
N ALA A 113 27.67 -22.56 -7.83
CA ALA A 113 26.58 -23.18 -8.58
C ALA A 113 25.25 -22.43 -8.40
N LYS A 114 24.94 -21.97 -7.17
CA LYS A 114 23.78 -21.13 -6.87
C LYS A 114 23.80 -19.82 -7.65
N ARG A 115 24.96 -19.15 -7.65
CA ARG A 115 25.16 -17.90 -8.38
C ARG A 115 24.98 -18.12 -9.89
N GLN A 116 25.61 -19.13 -10.46
CA GLN A 116 25.54 -19.43 -11.88
C GLN A 116 24.12 -19.76 -12.32
N LEU A 117 23.37 -20.55 -11.56
CA LEU A 117 21.96 -20.85 -11.86
C LEU A 117 21.09 -19.59 -11.82
N SER A 118 21.34 -18.67 -10.86
CA SER A 118 20.63 -17.40 -10.75
C SER A 118 20.95 -16.48 -11.93
N GLU A 119 22.22 -16.26 -12.26
CA GLU A 119 22.67 -15.36 -13.33
C GLU A 119 22.13 -15.79 -14.71
N SER A 120 22.16 -17.09 -15.02
CA SER A 120 21.67 -17.62 -16.29
C SER A 120 20.15 -17.50 -16.47
N ASN A 121 19.40 -17.25 -15.40
CA ASN A 121 17.94 -17.10 -15.42
C ASN A 121 17.45 -15.64 -15.24
N LEU A 122 18.33 -14.65 -15.23
CA LEU A 122 17.93 -13.23 -15.14
C LEU A 122 17.10 -12.80 -16.36
N ARG A 123 17.37 -13.36 -17.55
CA ARG A 123 16.59 -13.09 -18.78
C ARG A 123 15.14 -13.53 -18.63
N LEU A 124 14.88 -14.64 -17.93
CA LEU A 124 13.53 -15.11 -17.61
C LEU A 124 12.78 -14.08 -16.73
N VAL A 125 13.45 -13.51 -15.73
CA VAL A 125 12.85 -12.47 -14.88
C VAL A 125 12.40 -11.27 -15.70
N VAL A 126 13.24 -10.79 -16.61
CA VAL A 126 12.93 -9.65 -17.50
C VAL A 126 11.70 -9.92 -18.34
N SER A 127 11.62 -11.11 -18.96
CA SER A 127 10.49 -11.49 -19.80
C SER A 127 9.16 -11.55 -19.04
N ILE A 128 9.21 -11.95 -17.77
CA ILE A 128 8.04 -11.95 -16.88
C ILE A 128 7.72 -10.51 -16.42
N ALA A 129 8.70 -9.74 -15.94
CA ALA A 129 8.52 -8.39 -15.41
C ALA A 129 7.92 -7.43 -16.44
N LYS A 130 8.25 -7.59 -17.74
CA LYS A 130 7.67 -6.80 -18.83
C LYS A 130 6.14 -6.79 -18.84
N ARG A 131 5.50 -7.90 -18.50
CA ARG A 131 4.02 -8.01 -18.48
C ARG A 131 3.37 -7.17 -17.38
N TYR A 132 4.17 -6.65 -16.45
CA TYR A 132 3.73 -5.86 -15.30
C TYR A 132 4.06 -4.37 -15.41
N VAL A 133 4.68 -3.95 -16.50
CA VAL A 133 4.97 -2.53 -16.79
C VAL A 133 3.66 -1.72 -16.84
N GLY A 134 3.71 -0.47 -16.35
CA GLY A 134 2.54 0.42 -16.31
C GLY A 134 1.58 0.18 -15.13
N ARG A 135 1.97 -0.63 -14.14
CA ARG A 135 1.16 -0.91 -12.94
C ARG A 135 1.59 -0.10 -11.70
N GLY A 136 2.27 1.03 -11.89
CA GLY A 136 2.63 1.95 -10.81
C GLY A 136 4.03 1.72 -10.21
N MET A 137 4.85 0.84 -10.82
CA MET A 137 6.26 0.64 -10.46
C MET A 137 7.16 0.82 -11.68
N LEU A 138 8.38 1.28 -11.47
CA LEU A 138 9.40 1.38 -12.50
C LEU A 138 9.82 -0.02 -12.98
N PHE A 139 10.23 -0.12 -14.25
CA PHE A 139 10.57 -1.43 -14.82
C PHE A 139 11.78 -2.08 -14.13
N LEU A 140 12.81 -1.31 -13.77
CA LEU A 140 13.94 -1.84 -13.00
C LEU A 140 13.54 -2.36 -11.62
N ASP A 141 12.61 -1.68 -10.94
CA ASP A 141 12.13 -2.13 -9.64
C ASP A 141 11.36 -3.46 -9.76
N LEU A 142 10.53 -3.61 -10.82
CA LEU A 142 9.84 -4.86 -11.12
C LEU A 142 10.84 -6.00 -11.38
N ILE A 143 11.94 -5.73 -12.10
CA ILE A 143 12.99 -6.70 -12.34
C ILE A 143 13.66 -7.10 -11.02
N GLN A 144 14.02 -6.13 -10.16
CA GLN A 144 14.69 -6.43 -8.90
C GLN A 144 13.79 -7.23 -7.94
N GLU A 145 12.52 -6.88 -7.85
CA GLU A 145 11.56 -7.67 -7.08
C GLU A 145 11.39 -9.09 -7.67
N GLY A 146 11.42 -9.20 -9.00
CA GLY A 146 11.46 -10.49 -9.68
C GLY A 146 12.72 -11.30 -9.37
N ASN A 147 13.89 -10.64 -9.30
CA ASN A 147 15.16 -11.27 -8.93
C ASN A 147 15.11 -11.82 -7.49
N PHE A 148 14.46 -11.11 -6.54
CA PHE A 148 14.21 -11.67 -5.20
C PHE A 148 13.35 -12.94 -5.27
N GLY A 149 12.36 -12.98 -6.15
CA GLY A 149 11.58 -14.19 -6.41
C GLY A 149 12.44 -15.32 -6.98
N LEU A 150 13.29 -15.03 -7.96
CA LEU A 150 14.22 -15.98 -8.57
C LEU A 150 15.19 -16.56 -7.52
N MET A 151 15.79 -15.74 -6.67
CA MET A 151 16.70 -16.22 -5.61
C MET A 151 16.00 -17.20 -4.66
N LYS A 152 14.75 -16.91 -4.28
CA LYS A 152 13.94 -17.84 -3.46
C LYS A 152 13.63 -19.14 -4.20
N ALA A 153 13.39 -19.07 -5.51
CA ALA A 153 13.16 -20.25 -6.33
C ALA A 153 14.42 -21.12 -6.39
N VAL A 154 15.60 -20.51 -6.57
CA VAL A 154 16.88 -21.21 -6.58
C VAL A 154 17.13 -21.93 -5.25
N GLU A 155 16.88 -21.29 -4.12
CA GLU A 155 17.07 -21.88 -2.78
C GLU A 155 16.16 -23.08 -2.51
N LYS A 156 14.98 -23.11 -3.10
CA LYS A 156 13.97 -24.15 -2.84
C LYS A 156 13.82 -25.16 -3.98
N PHE A 157 14.60 -25.02 -5.04
CA PHE A 157 14.49 -25.90 -6.20
C PHE A 157 14.94 -27.32 -5.89
N ASP A 158 14.05 -28.28 -6.19
CA ASP A 158 14.29 -29.72 -6.04
C ASP A 158 14.27 -30.43 -7.40
N TYR A 159 15.47 -30.75 -7.90
CA TYR A 159 15.66 -31.42 -9.19
C TYR A 159 15.08 -32.85 -9.23
N THR A 160 14.83 -33.48 -8.06
CA THR A 160 14.32 -34.87 -7.99
C THR A 160 12.86 -34.97 -8.47
N LYS A 161 12.15 -33.84 -8.52
CA LYS A 161 10.74 -33.78 -8.94
C LYS A 161 10.53 -33.77 -10.46
N GLY A 162 11.59 -33.67 -11.24
CA GLY A 162 11.56 -33.85 -12.72
C GLY A 162 10.99 -32.63 -13.49
N PHE A 163 10.71 -31.49 -12.82
CA PHE A 163 10.28 -30.25 -13.49
C PHE A 163 11.48 -29.46 -13.98
N LYS A 164 11.29 -28.68 -15.07
CA LYS A 164 12.25 -27.65 -15.45
C LYS A 164 12.32 -26.55 -14.41
N PHE A 165 13.48 -25.97 -14.23
CA PHE A 165 13.69 -24.85 -13.32
C PHE A 165 12.80 -23.65 -13.72
N SER A 166 12.66 -23.35 -15.01
CA SER A 166 11.83 -22.26 -15.54
C SER A 166 10.37 -22.36 -15.07
N THR A 167 9.78 -23.56 -15.10
CA THR A 167 8.39 -23.79 -14.66
C THR A 167 8.20 -23.46 -13.18
N TYR A 168 9.14 -23.88 -12.33
CA TYR A 168 9.10 -23.63 -10.90
C TYR A 168 9.39 -22.16 -10.55
N SER A 169 10.43 -21.57 -11.14
CA SER A 169 10.85 -20.21 -10.86
C SER A 169 9.84 -19.15 -11.33
N THR A 170 9.12 -19.40 -12.44
CA THR A 170 8.09 -18.49 -12.94
C THR A 170 7.04 -18.14 -11.89
N TRP A 171 6.61 -19.12 -11.08
CA TRP A 171 5.66 -18.86 -10.00
C TRP A 171 6.24 -17.94 -8.92
N TRP A 172 7.48 -18.18 -8.49
CA TRP A 172 8.14 -17.36 -7.47
C TRP A 172 8.38 -15.93 -7.94
N ILE A 173 8.83 -15.79 -9.19
CA ILE A 173 9.07 -14.49 -9.81
C ILE A 173 7.75 -13.69 -9.88
N ARG A 174 6.68 -14.30 -10.36
CA ARG A 174 5.36 -13.66 -10.43
C ARG A 174 4.82 -13.29 -9.06
N GLN A 175 4.91 -14.19 -8.12
CA GLN A 175 4.44 -13.95 -6.75
C GLN A 175 5.17 -12.77 -6.12
N SER A 176 6.50 -12.69 -6.29
CA SER A 176 7.30 -11.58 -5.76
C SER A 176 6.90 -10.25 -6.43
N ILE A 177 6.82 -10.20 -7.76
CA ILE A 177 6.41 -9.00 -8.51
C ILE A 177 5.00 -8.56 -8.13
N THR A 178 4.03 -9.48 -8.11
CA THR A 178 2.63 -9.13 -7.81
C THR A 178 2.49 -8.62 -6.38
N ARG A 179 3.21 -9.22 -5.43
CA ARG A 179 3.23 -8.77 -4.05
C ARG A 179 3.88 -7.40 -3.90
N ALA A 180 5.00 -7.15 -4.59
CA ALA A 180 5.67 -5.86 -4.59
C ALA A 180 4.75 -4.75 -5.15
N ILE A 181 4.05 -5.02 -6.26
CA ILE A 181 3.07 -4.07 -6.82
C ILE A 181 1.96 -3.77 -5.78
N ALA A 182 1.42 -4.78 -5.11
CA ALA A 182 0.38 -4.57 -4.10
C ALA A 182 0.88 -3.74 -2.91
N ASP A 183 2.15 -3.91 -2.50
CA ASP A 183 2.72 -3.27 -1.32
C ASP A 183 3.31 -1.88 -1.59
N GLN A 184 3.82 -1.59 -2.80
CA GLN A 184 4.68 -0.43 -3.09
C GLN A 184 4.17 0.47 -4.22
N ALA A 185 3.29 -0.02 -5.13
CA ALA A 185 2.91 0.74 -6.33
C ALA A 185 2.06 1.98 -6.07
N ARG A 186 1.42 2.09 -4.90
CA ARG A 186 0.54 3.19 -4.55
C ARG A 186 1.15 4.12 -3.51
N THR A 187 0.98 5.42 -3.69
CA THR A 187 1.39 6.45 -2.72
C THR A 187 0.76 6.19 -1.33
N ILE A 188 -0.51 5.82 -1.28
CA ILE A 188 -1.19 5.37 -0.07
C ILE A 188 -1.28 3.85 -0.14
N ARG A 189 -0.52 3.17 0.72
CA ARG A 189 -0.44 1.70 0.73
C ARG A 189 -1.79 1.07 1.06
N ILE A 190 -2.18 0.10 0.26
CA ILE A 190 -3.40 -0.71 0.45
C ILE A 190 -2.99 -2.13 0.84
N PRO A 191 -3.62 -2.77 1.85
CA PRO A 191 -3.36 -4.17 2.20
C PRO A 191 -3.57 -5.12 1.03
N VAL A 192 -2.75 -6.18 0.94
CA VAL A 192 -2.74 -7.13 -0.20
C VAL A 192 -4.12 -7.73 -0.47
N HIS A 193 -4.86 -8.14 0.58
CA HIS A 193 -6.21 -8.71 0.41
C HIS A 193 -7.22 -7.73 -0.20
N MET A 194 -7.07 -6.42 0.07
CA MET A 194 -7.91 -5.39 -0.55
C MET A 194 -7.50 -5.16 -2.00
N TYR A 195 -6.19 -5.18 -2.30
CA TYR A 195 -5.68 -5.11 -3.67
C TYR A 195 -6.22 -6.28 -4.53
N GLU A 196 -6.22 -7.51 -3.99
CA GLU A 196 -6.83 -8.67 -4.65
C GLU A 196 -8.34 -8.47 -4.90
N THR A 197 -9.05 -7.91 -3.91
CA THR A 197 -10.48 -7.63 -4.05
C THR A 197 -10.77 -6.57 -5.12
N ILE A 198 -9.94 -5.51 -5.19
CA ILE A 198 -10.02 -4.48 -6.24
C ILE A 198 -9.78 -5.09 -7.63
N ASN A 199 -8.76 -5.95 -7.76
CA ASN A 199 -8.47 -6.62 -9.03
C ASN A 199 -9.60 -7.56 -9.45
N LYS A 200 -10.19 -8.30 -8.51
CA LYS A 200 -11.37 -9.13 -8.75
C LYS A 200 -12.56 -8.28 -9.22
N GLN A 201 -12.80 -7.13 -8.59
CA GLN A 201 -13.84 -6.22 -9.01
C GLN A 201 -13.60 -5.68 -10.43
N LYS A 202 -12.37 -5.24 -10.74
CA LYS A 202 -11.99 -4.78 -12.08
C LYS A 202 -12.21 -5.87 -13.14
N LYS A 203 -11.88 -7.14 -12.83
CA LYS A 203 -12.12 -8.28 -13.73
C LYS A 203 -13.61 -8.49 -13.94
N VAL A 204 -14.40 -8.56 -12.86
CA VAL A 204 -15.87 -8.74 -12.94
C VAL A 204 -16.54 -7.60 -13.72
N THR A 205 -16.10 -6.36 -13.51
CA THR A 205 -16.60 -5.19 -14.26
C THR A 205 -16.31 -5.32 -15.75
N ARG A 206 -15.12 -5.77 -16.12
CA ARG A 206 -14.72 -6.00 -17.52
C ARG A 206 -15.56 -7.13 -18.15
N ASP A 207 -15.71 -8.24 -17.44
CA ASP A 207 -16.49 -9.39 -17.92
C ASP A 207 -17.97 -8.98 -18.12
N LEU A 208 -18.56 -8.22 -17.20
CA LEU A 208 -19.91 -7.69 -17.34
C LEU A 208 -20.04 -6.68 -18.48
N PHE A 209 -19.02 -5.83 -18.67
CA PHE A 209 -19.00 -4.90 -19.81
C PHE A 209 -19.03 -5.65 -21.15
N GLN A 210 -18.28 -6.74 -21.27
CA GLN A 210 -18.28 -7.57 -22.46
C GLN A 210 -19.63 -8.29 -22.67
N GLU A 211 -20.29 -8.74 -21.60
CA GLU A 211 -21.60 -9.41 -21.66
C GLU A 211 -22.75 -8.44 -22.01
N LEU A 212 -22.72 -7.23 -21.42
CA LEU A 212 -23.83 -6.27 -21.50
C LEU A 212 -23.66 -5.24 -22.62
N GLY A 213 -22.44 -5.03 -23.14
CA GLY A 213 -22.13 -3.97 -24.11
C GLY A 213 -22.21 -2.54 -23.54
N ARG A 214 -22.36 -2.37 -22.23
CA ARG A 214 -22.42 -1.10 -21.50
C ARG A 214 -21.73 -1.20 -20.13
N GLU A 215 -21.46 -0.07 -19.51
CA GLU A 215 -20.96 -0.06 -18.14
C GLU A 215 -21.96 -0.74 -17.18
N PRO A 216 -21.48 -1.69 -16.35
CA PRO A 216 -22.33 -2.37 -15.38
C PRO A 216 -22.70 -1.46 -14.21
N THR A 217 -23.91 -1.59 -13.70
CA THR A 217 -24.33 -0.91 -12.47
C THR A 217 -23.73 -1.55 -11.23
N VAL A 218 -23.67 -0.79 -10.13
CA VAL A 218 -23.14 -1.29 -8.84
C VAL A 218 -23.89 -2.54 -8.35
N ASP A 219 -25.21 -2.60 -8.61
CA ASP A 219 -26.06 -3.75 -8.26
C ASP A 219 -25.69 -5.01 -9.05
N GLU A 220 -25.36 -4.87 -10.33
CA GLU A 220 -24.93 -5.98 -11.20
C GLU A 220 -23.58 -6.53 -10.75
N ILE A 221 -22.64 -5.64 -10.42
CA ILE A 221 -21.32 -6.01 -9.86
C ILE A 221 -21.51 -6.73 -8.53
N SER A 222 -22.35 -6.19 -7.64
CA SER A 222 -22.65 -6.77 -6.33
C SER A 222 -23.17 -8.20 -6.46
N LYS A 223 -24.13 -8.45 -7.35
CA LYS A 223 -24.70 -9.78 -7.62
C LYS A 223 -23.64 -10.76 -8.13
N LYS A 224 -22.80 -10.33 -9.09
CA LYS A 224 -21.76 -11.21 -9.69
C LYS A 224 -20.62 -11.50 -8.73
N MET A 225 -20.26 -10.53 -7.86
CA MET A 225 -19.23 -10.70 -6.82
C MET A 225 -19.73 -11.43 -5.56
N GLY A 226 -21.05 -11.43 -5.30
CA GLY A 226 -21.66 -11.99 -4.09
C GLY A 226 -21.38 -11.18 -2.82
N ILE A 227 -21.21 -9.85 -2.93
CA ILE A 227 -20.95 -8.93 -1.81
C ILE A 227 -22.01 -7.81 -1.77
N PRO A 228 -22.29 -7.21 -0.58
CA PRO A 228 -23.24 -6.10 -0.48
C PRO A 228 -22.85 -4.89 -1.33
N VAL A 229 -23.85 -4.14 -1.80
CA VAL A 229 -23.66 -2.92 -2.64
C VAL A 229 -22.79 -1.88 -1.94
N GLU A 230 -22.97 -1.69 -0.63
CA GLU A 230 -22.19 -0.75 0.17
C GLU A 230 -20.69 -1.06 0.11
N LYS A 231 -20.32 -2.35 0.18
CA LYS A 231 -18.93 -2.78 0.05
C LYS A 231 -18.37 -2.57 -1.35
N VAL A 232 -19.19 -2.71 -2.40
CA VAL A 232 -18.74 -2.42 -3.77
C VAL A 232 -18.40 -0.93 -3.90
N ILE A 233 -19.23 -0.04 -3.35
CA ILE A 233 -18.99 1.41 -3.36
C ILE A 233 -17.73 1.75 -2.55
N GLU A 234 -17.53 1.13 -1.39
CA GLU A 234 -16.32 1.31 -0.57
C GLU A 234 -15.05 0.91 -1.34
N ILE A 235 -15.07 -0.26 -1.99
CA ILE A 235 -13.94 -0.75 -2.80
C ILE A 235 -13.68 0.22 -3.96
N GLN A 236 -14.71 0.76 -4.62
CA GLN A 236 -14.53 1.75 -5.69
C GLN A 236 -13.85 3.02 -5.19
N LYS A 237 -14.25 3.54 -4.02
CA LYS A 237 -13.61 4.71 -3.40
C LYS A 237 -12.13 4.46 -3.06
N ILE A 238 -11.81 3.30 -2.50
CA ILE A 238 -10.43 2.92 -2.17
C ILE A 238 -9.59 2.69 -3.44
N SER A 239 -10.22 2.26 -4.53
CA SER A 239 -9.55 1.98 -5.80
C SER A 239 -9.07 3.23 -6.53
N GLN A 240 -9.53 4.43 -6.17
CA GLN A 240 -9.12 5.69 -6.80
C GLN A 240 -7.63 5.96 -6.55
N ASP A 241 -6.96 6.45 -7.59
CA ASP A 241 -5.58 6.88 -7.49
C ASP A 241 -5.49 8.33 -7.03
N THR A 242 -4.40 8.69 -6.38
CA THR A 242 -4.14 10.07 -5.97
C THR A 242 -3.80 10.94 -7.19
N VAL A 243 -4.26 12.20 -7.16
CA VAL A 243 -3.96 13.20 -8.19
C VAL A 243 -2.86 14.12 -7.68
N SER A 244 -1.91 14.52 -8.55
CA SER A 244 -0.86 15.45 -8.17
C SER A 244 -1.43 16.85 -7.92
N LEU A 245 -0.94 17.53 -6.89
CA LEU A 245 -1.26 18.93 -6.62
C LEU A 245 -0.67 19.88 -7.68
N ASP A 246 0.38 19.45 -8.37
CA ASP A 246 1.01 20.22 -9.45
C ASP A 246 0.31 20.03 -10.81
N THR A 247 -0.80 19.29 -10.84
CA THR A 247 -1.59 19.12 -12.07
C THR A 247 -2.07 20.50 -12.54
N PRO A 248 -1.74 20.92 -13.79
CA PRO A 248 -2.18 22.21 -14.31
C PRO A 248 -3.70 22.24 -14.45
N VAL A 249 -4.30 23.39 -14.15
CA VAL A 249 -5.75 23.62 -14.22
C VAL A 249 -6.00 24.87 -15.07
N GLY A 250 -6.85 24.76 -16.07
CA GLY A 250 -7.18 25.85 -17.00
C GLY A 250 -6.47 25.74 -18.34
N GLU A 251 -6.84 26.60 -19.30
CA GLU A 251 -6.30 26.58 -20.66
C GLU A 251 -4.89 27.17 -20.77
N GLU A 252 -4.49 28.06 -19.87
CA GLU A 252 -3.19 28.77 -19.88
C GLU A 252 -2.11 28.08 -19.03
N GLU A 253 -2.41 26.96 -18.38
CA GLU A 253 -1.49 26.16 -17.54
C GLU A 253 -0.78 26.92 -16.39
N ASP A 254 -1.13 28.19 -16.16
CA ASP A 254 -0.50 29.08 -15.16
C ASP A 254 -0.90 28.75 -13.72
N SER A 255 -1.95 27.93 -13.52
CA SER A 255 -2.47 27.56 -12.20
C SER A 255 -2.38 26.07 -11.98
N THR A 256 -2.05 25.67 -10.76
CA THR A 256 -2.03 24.26 -10.34
C THR A 256 -3.21 23.93 -9.42
N LEU A 257 -3.61 22.66 -9.36
CA LEU A 257 -4.68 22.18 -8.48
C LEU A 257 -4.45 22.60 -7.01
N GLY A 258 -3.18 22.59 -6.59
CA GLY A 258 -2.80 22.96 -5.23
C GLY A 258 -3.14 24.39 -4.83
N THR A 259 -3.18 25.34 -5.82
CA THR A 259 -3.51 26.75 -5.54
C THR A 259 -4.99 26.97 -5.18
N PHE A 260 -5.87 26.02 -5.52
CA PHE A 260 -7.30 26.09 -5.22
C PHE A 260 -7.68 25.40 -3.89
N ILE A 261 -6.74 24.72 -3.27
CA ILE A 261 -7.00 24.02 -1.99
C ILE A 261 -6.79 25.01 -0.84
N GLN A 262 -7.86 25.28 -0.10
CA GLN A 262 -7.84 26.16 1.05
C GLN A 262 -7.13 25.48 2.24
N ASP A 263 -6.32 26.25 2.97
CA ASP A 263 -5.76 25.82 4.26
C ASP A 263 -6.86 25.95 5.34
N GLU A 264 -7.40 24.81 5.75
CA GLU A 264 -8.44 24.74 6.80
C GLU A 264 -7.91 25.11 8.20
N ASN A 265 -6.58 25.09 8.39
CA ASN A 265 -5.96 25.43 9.68
C ASN A 265 -5.61 26.92 9.79
N ALA A 266 -5.66 27.67 8.70
CA ALA A 266 -5.43 29.10 8.72
C ALA A 266 -6.57 29.84 9.44
N ILE A 267 -6.25 30.49 10.55
CA ILE A 267 -7.20 31.29 11.32
C ILE A 267 -7.53 32.55 10.50
N SER A 268 -8.83 32.85 10.33
CA SER A 268 -9.20 34.06 9.62
C SER A 268 -8.73 35.31 10.37
N PRO A 269 -8.40 36.43 9.69
CA PRO A 269 -8.01 37.66 10.37
C PRO A 269 -9.07 38.17 11.38
N ALA A 270 -10.35 37.99 11.08
CA ALA A 270 -11.45 38.36 11.96
C ALA A 270 -11.48 37.50 13.23
N ASP A 271 -11.28 36.18 13.11
CA ASP A 271 -11.22 35.29 14.26
C ASP A 271 -9.95 35.55 15.09
N SER A 272 -8.82 35.83 14.44
CA SER A 272 -7.58 36.22 15.13
C SER A 272 -7.76 37.52 15.96
N ALA A 273 -8.39 38.54 15.39
CA ALA A 273 -8.72 39.78 16.10
C ALA A 273 -9.67 39.51 17.29
N SER A 274 -10.68 38.67 17.08
CA SER A 274 -11.62 38.30 18.14
C SER A 274 -10.94 37.56 19.32
N ILE A 275 -10.01 36.64 19.01
CA ILE A 275 -9.20 35.94 20.03
C ILE A 275 -8.31 36.93 20.80
N MET A 276 -7.70 37.89 20.09
CA MET A 276 -6.87 38.94 20.74
C MET A 276 -7.70 39.81 21.70
N MET A 277 -8.87 40.24 21.26
CA MET A 277 -9.80 41.01 22.12
C MET A 277 -10.30 40.19 23.33
N LEU A 278 -10.60 38.89 23.12
CA LEU A 278 -10.95 37.99 24.22
C LEU A 278 -9.81 37.88 25.23
N LYS A 279 -8.55 37.74 24.75
CA LYS A 279 -7.37 37.68 25.64
C LYS A 279 -7.20 38.94 26.44
N GLU A 280 -7.38 40.12 25.85
CA GLU A 280 -7.33 41.41 26.57
C GLU A 280 -8.44 41.53 27.63
N GLN A 281 -9.69 41.22 27.29
CA GLN A 281 -10.81 41.22 28.23
C GLN A 281 -10.63 40.20 29.35
N LEU A 282 -10.08 39.02 29.04
CA LEU A 282 -9.75 38.01 30.04
C LEU A 282 -8.69 38.54 31.04
N MET A 283 -7.64 39.19 30.53
CA MET A 283 -6.60 39.76 31.38
C MET A 283 -7.16 40.88 32.28
N GLU A 284 -8.06 41.77 31.78
CA GLU A 284 -8.76 42.76 32.60
C GLU A 284 -9.59 42.12 33.70
N VAL A 285 -10.34 41.07 33.41
CA VAL A 285 -11.15 40.34 34.38
C VAL A 285 -10.28 39.66 35.44
N LEU A 286 -9.17 39.03 35.00
CA LEU A 286 -8.21 38.41 35.92
C LEU A 286 -7.50 39.41 36.82
N ALA A 287 -7.24 40.65 36.38
CA ALA A 287 -6.67 41.71 37.20
C ALA A 287 -7.58 42.13 38.38
N THR A 288 -8.88 41.80 38.33
CA THR A 288 -9.81 42.02 39.45
C THR A 288 -9.69 40.98 40.58
N LEU A 289 -8.93 39.93 40.41
CA LEU A 289 -8.61 38.93 41.42
C LEU A 289 -7.43 39.39 42.29
N THR A 290 -7.22 38.70 43.43
CA THR A 290 -5.98 38.93 44.19
C THR A 290 -4.77 38.43 43.38
N PRO A 291 -3.57 39.03 43.53
CA PRO A 291 -2.39 38.64 42.74
C PRO A 291 -2.06 37.14 42.83
N ARG A 292 -2.35 36.55 43.98
CA ARG A 292 -2.13 35.11 44.20
C ARG A 292 -3.15 34.23 43.45
N GLU A 293 -4.43 34.62 43.47
CA GLU A 293 -5.49 33.92 42.71
C GLU A 293 -5.29 34.08 41.21
N GLN A 294 -4.92 35.27 40.75
CA GLN A 294 -4.61 35.55 39.34
C GLN A 294 -3.47 34.64 38.83
N LYS A 295 -2.33 34.63 39.54
CA LYS A 295 -1.17 33.85 39.09
C LYS A 295 -1.43 32.36 39.11
N VAL A 296 -2.21 31.82 40.07
CA VAL A 296 -2.64 30.42 40.10
C VAL A 296 -3.48 30.07 38.87
N ILE A 297 -4.44 30.90 38.47
CA ILE A 297 -5.27 30.69 37.28
C ILE A 297 -4.42 30.78 36.02
N MET A 298 -3.55 31.78 35.89
CA MET A 298 -2.69 31.97 34.71
C MET A 298 -1.79 30.75 34.48
N LEU A 299 -1.14 30.24 35.53
CA LEU A 299 -0.26 29.08 35.43
C LEU A 299 -1.05 27.78 35.20
N ARG A 300 -2.22 27.61 35.85
CA ARG A 300 -3.03 26.41 35.76
C ARG A 300 -3.58 26.21 34.34
N TYR A 301 -4.04 27.27 33.70
CA TYR A 301 -4.64 27.25 32.36
C TYR A 301 -3.68 27.67 31.24
N GLY A 302 -2.43 28.03 31.57
CA GLY A 302 -1.43 28.41 30.56
C GLY A 302 -1.79 29.65 29.75
N ILE A 303 -2.45 30.64 30.38
CA ILE A 303 -2.97 31.83 29.70
C ILE A 303 -1.83 32.72 29.15
N GLU A 304 -0.68 32.71 29.78
CA GLU A 304 0.50 33.52 29.41
C GLU A 304 1.45 32.78 28.48
N ASP A 305 1.79 31.54 28.80
CA ASP A 305 2.82 30.74 28.14
C ASP A 305 2.26 29.61 27.27
N GLY A 306 0.93 29.41 27.21
CA GLY A 306 0.28 28.36 26.47
C GLY A 306 0.37 26.95 27.09
N HIS A 307 1.13 26.80 28.20
CA HIS A 307 1.32 25.50 28.84
C HIS A 307 0.46 25.32 30.08
N THR A 308 -0.49 24.42 30.04
CA THR A 308 -1.31 24.04 31.19
C THR A 308 -0.48 23.26 32.21
N ARG A 309 -0.54 23.66 33.50
CA ARG A 309 0.18 23.00 34.60
C ARG A 309 -0.75 22.19 35.49
N THR A 310 -0.25 21.11 36.09
CA THR A 310 -1.03 20.35 37.07
C THR A 310 -1.13 21.09 38.40
N LEU A 311 -2.13 20.75 39.24
CA LEU A 311 -2.28 21.36 40.59
C LEU A 311 -1.04 21.11 41.46
N GLU A 312 -0.32 20.04 41.21
CA GLU A 312 0.90 19.67 41.93
C GLU A 312 2.08 20.55 41.53
N ASP A 313 2.25 20.80 40.21
CA ASP A 313 3.31 21.65 39.67
C ASP A 313 3.12 23.12 40.14
N VAL A 314 1.88 23.61 40.05
CA VAL A 314 1.54 24.94 40.61
C VAL A 314 1.80 24.95 42.12
N GLY A 315 1.49 23.86 42.83
CA GLY A 315 1.78 23.73 44.26
C GLY A 315 3.27 23.84 44.60
N LYS A 316 4.12 23.22 43.80
CA LYS A 316 5.59 23.32 43.96
C LYS A 316 6.07 24.76 43.77
N GLU A 317 5.58 25.48 42.77
CA GLU A 317 5.97 26.86 42.47
C GLU A 317 5.59 27.83 43.62
N PHE A 318 4.44 27.63 44.26
CA PHE A 318 3.99 28.44 45.38
C PHE A 318 4.38 27.88 46.74
N SER A 319 5.11 26.77 46.83
CA SER A 319 5.48 26.07 48.07
C SER A 319 4.28 25.75 48.97
N VAL A 320 3.18 25.28 48.37
CA VAL A 320 1.93 24.89 49.05
C VAL A 320 1.43 23.53 48.58
N THR A 321 0.55 22.93 49.36
CA THR A 321 -0.03 21.63 49.05
C THR A 321 -0.97 21.71 47.84
N ARG A 322 -1.11 20.60 47.08
CA ARG A 322 -2.06 20.45 45.99
C ARG A 322 -3.47 20.86 46.37
N GLU A 323 -3.93 20.47 47.57
CA GLU A 323 -5.27 20.79 48.06
C GLU A 323 -5.45 22.30 48.30
N ARG A 324 -4.39 22.96 48.72
CA ARG A 324 -4.44 24.42 48.90
C ARG A 324 -4.58 25.15 47.58
N ILE A 325 -3.90 24.72 46.54
CA ILE A 325 -4.05 25.27 45.18
C ILE A 325 -5.48 25.03 44.67
N ARG A 326 -6.04 23.82 44.87
CA ARG A 326 -7.43 23.48 44.48
C ARG A 326 -8.45 24.43 45.15
N GLN A 327 -8.24 24.76 46.45
CA GLN A 327 -9.09 25.69 47.15
C GLN A 327 -8.98 27.12 46.58
N ILE A 328 -7.76 27.57 46.25
CA ILE A 328 -7.52 28.89 45.66
C ILE A 328 -8.18 28.97 44.28
N GLU A 329 -7.99 27.96 43.42
CA GLU A 329 -8.60 27.85 42.11
C GLU A 329 -10.14 27.90 42.20
N ALA A 330 -10.76 27.06 43.06
CA ALA A 330 -12.20 27.04 43.24
C ALA A 330 -12.75 28.39 43.70
N LYS A 331 -12.04 29.08 44.62
CA LYS A 331 -12.41 30.41 45.09
C LYS A 331 -12.28 31.45 43.98
N ALA A 332 -11.23 31.41 43.19
CA ALA A 332 -11.01 32.29 42.05
C ALA A 332 -12.09 32.12 40.99
N LEU A 333 -12.39 30.87 40.59
CA LEU A 333 -13.45 30.53 39.62
C LEU A 333 -14.83 30.98 40.14
N LYS A 334 -15.13 30.81 41.43
CA LYS A 334 -16.38 31.31 42.03
C LYS A 334 -16.49 32.84 41.94
N LYS A 335 -15.39 33.59 42.14
CA LYS A 335 -15.35 35.01 41.94
C LYS A 335 -15.55 35.44 40.49
N LEU A 336 -14.96 34.72 39.54
CA LEU A 336 -15.10 34.97 38.10
C LEU A 336 -16.52 34.73 37.59
N ARG A 337 -17.26 33.77 38.17
CA ARG A 337 -18.67 33.50 37.84
C ARG A 337 -19.65 34.59 38.28
N GLN A 338 -19.22 35.59 39.09
CA GLN A 338 -20.09 36.68 39.46
C GLN A 338 -20.60 37.46 38.24
N PRO A 339 -21.88 37.87 38.18
CA PRO A 339 -22.48 38.53 37.02
C PRO A 339 -21.73 39.76 36.51
N SER A 340 -21.14 40.52 37.42
CA SER A 340 -20.34 41.72 37.09
C SER A 340 -19.07 41.44 36.30
N ARG A 341 -18.52 40.21 36.39
CA ARG A 341 -17.32 39.75 35.68
C ARG A 341 -17.66 38.87 34.49
N SER A 342 -18.59 37.93 34.69
CA SER A 342 -19.00 37.00 33.63
C SER A 342 -19.69 37.70 32.46
N LYS A 343 -20.39 38.84 32.68
CA LYS A 343 -21.01 39.60 31.60
C LYS A 343 -19.99 40.09 30.55
N LYS A 344 -18.78 40.47 30.94
CA LYS A 344 -17.73 40.93 30.04
C LYS A 344 -17.21 39.84 29.12
N LEU A 345 -17.31 38.57 29.53
CA LEU A 345 -16.82 37.40 28.74
C LEU A 345 -17.93 36.70 27.96
N ARG A 346 -19.20 37.06 28.23
CA ARG A 346 -20.36 36.38 27.67
C ARG A 346 -20.45 36.49 26.15
N ASP A 347 -20.06 37.63 25.61
CA ASP A 347 -20.13 37.93 24.18
C ASP A 347 -19.12 37.08 23.33
N TYR A 348 -18.17 36.44 24.00
CA TYR A 348 -17.16 35.57 23.37
C TYR A 348 -17.42 34.07 23.54
N VAL A 349 -18.50 33.67 24.23
CA VAL A 349 -18.80 32.25 24.49
C VAL A 349 -19.09 31.47 23.21
N ASP A 350 -19.65 32.15 22.18
CA ASP A 350 -19.96 31.50 20.89
C ASP A 350 -18.73 31.24 20.01
N ILE A 351 -17.55 31.74 20.37
CA ILE A 351 -16.29 31.53 19.65
C ILE A 351 -15.73 30.11 19.93
N ASP A 352 -16.02 29.53 21.10
CA ASP A 352 -15.54 28.20 21.51
C ASP A 352 -16.02 27.06 20.62
N SER A 353 -17.14 27.22 19.88
CA SER A 353 -17.62 26.19 18.97
C SER A 353 -16.73 25.97 17.73
N LYS A 354 -15.86 26.92 17.43
CA LYS A 354 -14.94 26.89 16.26
C LYS A 354 -13.47 26.63 16.63
N TRP A 355 -13.15 26.70 17.92
CA TRP A 355 -11.77 26.56 18.36
C TRP A 355 -11.45 25.08 18.70
N LYS A 356 -10.71 24.40 17.84
CA LYS A 356 -10.05 23.16 18.18
C LYS A 356 -8.67 23.49 18.74
N PRO A 357 -8.31 23.04 19.97
CA PRO A 357 -6.94 23.18 20.44
C PRO A 357 -6.01 22.45 19.47
N ILE A 358 -4.91 23.11 19.12
CA ILE A 358 -3.81 22.46 18.40
C ILE A 358 -3.34 21.32 19.30
N SER A 359 -3.73 20.09 18.96
CA SER A 359 -3.22 18.89 19.60
C SER A 359 -1.77 18.72 19.17
N GLU A 360 -0.86 18.63 20.17
CA GLU A 360 0.54 18.25 20.01
C GLU A 360 0.74 16.99 19.17
#